data_7cba3a4b807d5b468342c0953e87455f
#
_entry.id   7cba3a4b807d5b468342c0953e87455f
#
_cell.length_a   1.000
_cell.length_b   1.000
_cell.length_c   1.000
_cell.angle_alpha   90.00
_cell.angle_beta   90.00
_cell.angle_gamma   90.00
#
_symmetry.space_group_name_H-M   'P 1'
#
loop_
_entity.id
_entity.type
_entity.pdbx_description
1 polymer ?
#
loop_
_entity_poly.entity_id
_entity_poly.type
_entity_poly.pdbx_seq_one_letter_code
_entity_poly.pdbx_strand_id
1 'polypeptide(L)'
;MKEENFFYKNNILHFKIDNEESLSFDFLKGRLFNRLKKIEHESLIKKAIGKNKNGLKIFDATAGSLIDTIIFLKLGHEVIACEHSKVLYKLLEDAISRASKEYDFFENLVFLNADSANAIELHQDSDIFYFDPMFKKTKKNLKRSGTLQKISKILSYEKLEDTSRHIFSSMLEKNFKKIIVKRPINSKPLHNKINYQIKGKAIRFDIYIKSISL
;
A
#
# COMPACT_ATOMS: atom_id res chain seq x y z
N MET A 1 -15.96 -3.65 17.54
CA MET A 1 -15.71 -2.30 16.97
C MET A 1 -16.98 -1.49 17.21
N LYS A 2 -16.89 -0.34 17.90
CA LYS A 2 -18.08 0.50 18.13
C LYS A 2 -18.35 1.28 16.85
N GLU A 3 -19.49 1.06 16.21
CA GLU A 3 -19.92 1.82 15.02
C GLU A 3 -20.06 3.33 15.31
N GLU A 4 -20.26 3.69 16.55
CA GLU A 4 -20.38 5.08 17.08
C GLU A 4 -19.17 5.97 16.77
N ASN A 5 -18.00 5.42 16.45
CA ASN A 5 -16.81 6.21 16.11
C ASN A 5 -16.76 6.67 14.64
N PHE A 6 -17.62 6.14 13.77
CA PHE A 6 -17.74 6.60 12.40
C PHE A 6 -18.77 7.73 12.28
N PHE A 7 -18.43 8.76 11.54
CA PHE A 7 -19.34 9.87 11.27
C PHE A 7 -19.04 10.51 9.92
N TYR A 8 -20.05 11.09 9.29
CA TYR A 8 -19.88 11.85 8.07
C TYR A 8 -19.71 13.34 8.36
N LYS A 9 -18.74 13.95 7.67
CA LYS A 9 -18.55 15.40 7.63
C LYS A 9 -18.26 15.82 6.18
N ASN A 10 -19.06 16.73 5.63
CA ASN A 10 -18.96 17.16 4.22
C ASN A 10 -18.96 15.99 3.23
N ASN A 11 -19.83 15.01 3.41
CA ASN A 11 -19.94 13.78 2.61
C ASN A 11 -18.66 12.92 2.59
N ILE A 12 -17.79 13.06 3.57
CA ILE A 12 -16.58 12.25 3.75
C ILE A 12 -16.73 11.46 5.05
N LEU A 13 -16.46 10.16 4.99
CA LEU A 13 -16.45 9.31 6.17
C LEU A 13 -15.20 9.58 7.02
N HIS A 14 -15.41 9.79 8.31
CA HIS A 14 -14.37 9.98 9.31
C HIS A 14 -14.45 8.89 10.37
N PHE A 15 -13.31 8.53 10.95
CA PHE A 15 -13.23 7.74 12.16
C PHE A 15 -12.64 8.59 13.28
N LYS A 16 -13.38 8.71 14.40
CA LYS A 16 -12.96 9.41 15.61
C LYS A 16 -11.94 8.57 16.36
N ILE A 17 -10.70 9.05 16.46
CA ILE A 17 -9.62 8.38 17.19
C ILE A 17 -9.69 8.71 18.66
N ASP A 18 -9.86 10.01 18.96
CA ASP A 18 -10.05 10.58 20.29
C ASP A 18 -10.92 11.85 20.19
N ASN A 19 -11.01 12.65 21.26
CA ASN A 19 -11.87 13.84 21.28
C ASN A 19 -11.42 14.95 20.31
N GLU A 20 -10.14 14.97 19.94
CA GLU A 20 -9.54 16.04 19.14
C GLU A 20 -9.15 15.57 17.73
N GLU A 21 -8.98 14.26 17.53
CA GLU A 21 -8.46 13.71 16.29
C GLU A 21 -9.43 12.76 15.60
N SER A 22 -9.54 12.92 14.29
CA SER A 22 -10.17 11.96 13.38
C SER A 22 -9.29 11.67 12.18
N LEU A 23 -9.55 10.55 11.50
CA LEU A 23 -8.95 10.20 10.23
C LEU A 23 -10.03 10.08 9.17
N SER A 24 -9.73 10.58 7.97
CA SER A 24 -10.49 10.37 6.74
C SER A 24 -9.52 10.39 5.56
N PHE A 25 -9.97 9.89 4.41
CA PHE A 25 -9.21 9.93 3.17
C PHE A 25 -10.00 10.68 2.09
N ASP A 26 -9.27 11.46 1.27
CA ASP A 26 -9.84 12.13 0.10
C ASP A 26 -8.80 12.08 -1.04
N PHE A 27 -9.10 11.29 -2.07
CA PHE A 27 -8.21 11.09 -3.22
C PHE A 27 -8.39 12.18 -4.29
N LEU A 28 -9.41 13.01 -4.17
CA LEU A 28 -9.72 14.11 -5.09
C LEU A 28 -8.99 15.40 -4.74
N LYS A 29 -8.27 15.43 -3.60
CA LYS A 29 -7.59 16.63 -3.09
C LYS A 29 -6.20 16.32 -2.55
N GLY A 30 -5.45 17.37 -2.29
CA GLY A 30 -4.20 17.32 -1.57
C GLY A 30 -3.03 16.72 -2.35
N ARG A 31 -2.10 16.10 -1.60
CA ARG A 31 -0.81 15.66 -2.15
C ARG A 31 -0.94 14.54 -3.19
N LEU A 32 -1.82 13.57 -2.96
CA LEU A 32 -2.00 12.46 -3.91
C LEU A 32 -2.57 12.99 -5.24
N PHE A 33 -3.62 13.81 -5.19
CA PHE A 33 -4.18 14.44 -6.38
C PHE A 33 -3.12 15.17 -7.22
N ASN A 34 -2.22 15.91 -6.57
CA ASN A 34 -1.13 16.60 -7.26
C ASN A 34 -0.09 15.61 -7.85
N ARG A 35 0.15 14.46 -7.22
CA ARG A 35 1.00 13.40 -7.78
C ARG A 35 0.38 12.76 -9.01
N LEU A 36 -0.92 12.50 -9.00
CA LEU A 36 -1.65 11.92 -10.14
C LEU A 36 -1.64 12.82 -11.36
N LYS A 37 -1.69 14.14 -11.17
CA LYS A 37 -1.54 15.11 -12.27
C LYS A 37 -0.14 15.12 -12.89
N LYS A 38 0.87 14.65 -12.14
CA LYS A 38 2.28 14.61 -12.55
C LYS A 38 2.81 13.17 -12.53
N ILE A 39 1.99 12.23 -12.99
CA ILE A 39 2.29 10.79 -12.95
C ILE A 39 3.55 10.44 -13.75
N GLU A 40 3.94 11.26 -14.73
CA GLU A 40 5.16 11.14 -15.48
C GLU A 40 6.42 11.24 -14.60
N HIS A 41 6.35 11.96 -13.48
CA HIS A 41 7.45 12.11 -12.52
C HIS A 41 7.63 10.93 -11.54
N GLU A 42 6.73 9.94 -11.55
CA GLU A 42 6.84 8.73 -10.72
C GLU A 42 7.90 7.74 -11.28
N SER A 43 9.07 8.27 -11.60
CA SER A 43 10.15 7.54 -12.28
C SER A 43 10.70 6.38 -11.44
N LEU A 44 10.70 6.48 -10.11
CA LEU A 44 11.24 5.45 -9.22
C LEU A 44 10.33 4.21 -9.21
N ILE A 45 9.02 4.41 -9.08
CA ILE A 45 8.02 3.34 -9.15
C ILE A 45 8.03 2.70 -10.54
N LYS A 46 8.02 3.49 -11.61
CA LYS A 46 8.09 3.00 -13.00
C LYS A 46 9.32 2.12 -13.24
N LYS A 47 10.49 2.51 -12.70
CA LYS A 47 11.70 1.68 -12.77
C LYS A 47 11.54 0.38 -11.99
N ALA A 48 10.88 0.41 -10.82
CA ALA A 48 10.69 -0.77 -9.98
C ALA A 48 9.74 -1.78 -10.65
N ILE A 49 8.64 -1.33 -11.24
CA ILE A 49 7.72 -2.16 -12.00
C ILE A 49 8.41 -2.72 -13.25
N GLY A 50 9.12 -1.90 -13.98
CA GLY A 50 9.78 -2.20 -15.25
C GLY A 50 9.29 -1.23 -16.31
N LYS A 51 10.22 -0.70 -17.11
CA LYS A 51 9.91 0.22 -18.20
C LYS A 51 9.00 -0.48 -19.24
N ASN A 52 8.04 0.27 -19.77
CA ASN A 52 7.16 -0.13 -20.87
C ASN A 52 6.27 -1.36 -20.61
N LYS A 53 5.95 -1.65 -19.35
CA LYS A 53 4.99 -2.69 -19.01
C LYS A 53 3.67 -2.04 -18.58
N ASN A 54 2.63 -2.23 -19.35
CA ASN A 54 1.25 -1.89 -19.00
C ASN A 54 0.46 -3.18 -18.75
N GLY A 55 -0.68 -3.08 -18.07
CA GLY A 55 -1.59 -4.21 -17.86
C GLY A 55 -1.01 -5.34 -16.99
N LEU A 56 -0.07 -5.04 -16.09
CA LEU A 56 0.41 -6.02 -15.12
C LEU A 56 -0.62 -6.19 -14.00
N LYS A 57 -0.72 -7.42 -13.51
CA LYS A 57 -1.48 -7.75 -12.31
C LYS A 57 -0.57 -7.61 -11.08
N ILE A 58 -0.88 -6.65 -10.22
CA ILE A 58 -0.09 -6.33 -9.03
C ILE A 58 -0.90 -6.70 -7.78
N PHE A 59 -0.32 -7.50 -6.91
CA PHE A 59 -0.85 -7.76 -5.57
C PHE A 59 -0.16 -6.85 -4.57
N ASP A 60 -0.89 -5.85 -4.06
CA ASP A 60 -0.41 -4.95 -3.00
C ASP A 60 -0.81 -5.53 -1.63
N ALA A 61 0.16 -6.13 -0.96
CA ALA A 61 -0.04 -6.76 0.34
C ALA A 61 -0.12 -5.77 1.51
N THR A 62 0.07 -4.48 1.26
CA THR A 62 0.15 -3.44 2.30
C THR A 62 -0.51 -2.15 1.87
N ALA A 63 -1.78 -2.23 1.51
CA ALA A 63 -2.55 -1.12 0.94
C ALA A 63 -2.43 0.20 1.74
N GLY A 64 -2.50 0.11 3.06
CA GLY A 64 -2.28 1.25 3.98
C GLY A 64 -3.18 2.44 3.66
N SER A 65 -2.62 3.48 3.04
CA SER A 65 -3.39 4.66 2.58
C SER A 65 -3.70 4.64 1.08
N LEU A 66 -3.48 3.52 0.40
CA LEU A 66 -3.67 3.28 -1.05
C LEU A 66 -2.86 4.20 -1.98
N ILE A 67 -1.89 4.95 -1.48
CA ILE A 67 -1.16 5.92 -2.32
C ILE A 67 -0.42 5.23 -3.46
N ASP A 68 0.33 4.17 -3.18
CA ASP A 68 1.10 3.46 -4.21
C ASP A 68 0.18 2.62 -5.10
N THR A 69 -0.87 1.98 -4.53
CA THR A 69 -1.95 1.30 -5.25
C THR A 69 -2.56 2.20 -6.32
N ILE A 70 -2.96 3.42 -5.94
CA ILE A 70 -3.59 4.38 -6.87
C ILE A 70 -2.60 4.82 -7.96
N ILE A 71 -1.31 4.92 -7.65
CA ILE A 71 -0.28 5.19 -8.66
C ILE A 71 -0.18 4.02 -9.65
N PHE A 72 -0.22 2.77 -9.20
CA PHE A 72 -0.22 1.60 -10.09
C PHE A 72 -1.43 1.60 -11.02
N LEU A 73 -2.63 1.85 -10.48
CA LEU A 73 -3.86 1.98 -11.27
C LEU A 73 -3.75 3.08 -12.33
N LYS A 74 -3.27 4.27 -11.94
CA LYS A 74 -3.07 5.41 -12.87
C LYS A 74 -2.01 5.12 -13.94
N LEU A 75 -1.09 4.21 -13.68
CA LEU A 75 -0.10 3.71 -14.65
C LEU A 75 -0.65 2.61 -15.58
N GLY A 76 -1.93 2.23 -15.45
CA GLY A 76 -2.61 1.25 -16.30
C GLY A 76 -2.40 -0.20 -15.88
N HIS A 77 -2.23 -0.46 -14.60
CA HIS A 77 -2.11 -1.81 -14.04
C HIS A 77 -3.42 -2.24 -13.35
N GLU A 78 -3.65 -3.55 -13.29
CA GLU A 78 -4.67 -4.16 -12.43
C GLU A 78 -4.08 -4.36 -11.04
N VAL A 79 -4.82 -3.98 -10.00
CA VAL A 79 -4.32 -4.07 -8.63
C VAL A 79 -5.31 -4.79 -7.74
N ILE A 80 -4.80 -5.78 -7.01
CA ILE A 80 -5.47 -6.40 -5.87
C ILE A 80 -4.77 -5.86 -4.63
N ALA A 81 -5.48 -5.09 -3.82
CA ALA A 81 -4.92 -4.44 -2.64
C ALA A 81 -5.57 -4.97 -1.36
N CYS A 82 -4.75 -5.38 -0.39
CA CYS A 82 -5.21 -5.91 0.89
C CYS A 82 -4.98 -4.90 2.02
N GLU A 83 -6.01 -4.70 2.84
CA GLU A 83 -5.94 -3.97 4.09
C GLU A 83 -6.53 -4.81 5.23
N HIS A 84 -5.73 -5.07 6.26
CA HIS A 84 -6.14 -5.89 7.40
C HIS A 84 -7.01 -5.13 8.40
N SER A 85 -6.76 -3.83 8.58
CA SER A 85 -7.55 -2.97 9.45
C SER A 85 -8.96 -2.76 8.90
N LYS A 86 -9.98 -3.17 9.66
CA LYS A 86 -11.39 -2.94 9.30
C LYS A 86 -11.74 -1.46 9.28
N VAL A 87 -11.14 -0.67 10.17
CA VAL A 87 -11.35 0.78 10.23
C VAL A 87 -10.77 1.45 8.99
N LEU A 88 -9.51 1.14 8.65
CA LEU A 88 -8.88 1.71 7.46
C LEU A 88 -9.61 1.27 6.19
N TYR A 89 -9.97 -0.02 6.09
CA TYR A 89 -10.73 -0.54 4.96
C TYR A 89 -12.01 0.27 4.72
N LYS A 90 -12.84 0.47 5.76
CA LYS A 90 -14.11 1.21 5.64
C LYS A 90 -13.90 2.68 5.24
N LEU A 91 -12.88 3.35 5.77
CA LEU A 91 -12.54 4.72 5.38
C LEU A 91 -12.05 4.84 3.94
N LEU A 92 -11.27 3.86 3.50
CA LEU A 92 -10.72 3.82 2.14
C LEU A 92 -11.78 3.43 1.12
N GLU A 93 -12.69 2.51 1.46
CA GLU A 93 -13.85 2.14 0.64
C GLU A 93 -14.74 3.37 0.34
N ASP A 94 -15.02 4.22 1.35
CA ASP A 94 -15.69 5.51 1.14
C ASP A 94 -14.89 6.42 0.18
N ALA A 95 -13.57 6.53 0.37
CA ALA A 95 -12.74 7.36 -0.48
C ALA A 95 -12.67 6.84 -1.92
N ILE A 96 -12.60 5.52 -2.12
CA ILE A 96 -12.67 4.85 -3.43
C ILE A 96 -14.01 5.15 -4.09
N SER A 97 -15.13 4.95 -3.38
CA SER A 97 -16.48 5.19 -3.90
C SER A 97 -16.69 6.64 -4.37
N ARG A 98 -16.06 7.61 -3.72
CA ARG A 98 -16.10 9.00 -4.16
C ARG A 98 -15.19 9.26 -5.37
N ALA A 99 -13.99 8.68 -5.36
CA ALA A 99 -12.99 8.91 -6.40
C ALA A 99 -13.30 8.16 -7.72
N SER A 100 -13.97 7.01 -7.66
CA SER A 100 -14.36 6.23 -8.85
C SER A 100 -15.39 6.95 -9.73
N LYS A 101 -16.07 7.97 -9.22
CA LYS A 101 -16.95 8.85 -10.01
C LYS A 101 -16.18 9.81 -10.91
N GLU A 102 -14.90 10.04 -10.63
CA GLU A 102 -14.03 10.99 -11.32
C GLU A 102 -12.91 10.29 -12.10
N TYR A 103 -12.60 9.02 -11.76
CA TYR A 103 -11.47 8.29 -12.32
C TYR A 103 -11.82 6.86 -12.66
N ASP A 104 -11.91 6.53 -13.95
CA ASP A 104 -12.24 5.21 -14.47
C ASP A 104 -11.20 4.13 -14.10
N PHE A 105 -9.95 4.52 -13.82
CA PHE A 105 -8.91 3.54 -13.48
C PHE A 105 -9.19 2.76 -12.19
N PHE A 106 -10.12 3.19 -11.33
CA PHE A 106 -10.56 2.41 -10.17
C PHE A 106 -11.32 1.13 -10.55
N GLU A 107 -11.80 0.99 -11.77
CA GLU A 107 -12.40 -0.25 -12.29
C GLU A 107 -11.39 -1.42 -12.27
N ASN A 108 -10.09 -1.12 -12.33
CA ASN A 108 -9.02 -2.09 -12.26
C ASN A 108 -8.54 -2.39 -10.83
N LEU A 109 -9.30 -1.99 -9.80
CA LEU A 109 -9.00 -2.23 -8.39
C LEU A 109 -9.91 -3.29 -7.80
N VAL A 110 -9.31 -4.34 -7.23
CA VAL A 110 -9.94 -5.23 -6.27
C VAL A 110 -9.42 -4.88 -4.90
N PHE A 111 -10.27 -4.32 -4.03
CA PHE A 111 -9.88 -3.92 -2.68
C PHE A 111 -10.45 -4.88 -1.65
N LEU A 112 -9.60 -5.51 -0.85
CA LEU A 112 -9.95 -6.60 0.06
C LEU A 112 -9.68 -6.22 1.51
N ASN A 113 -10.65 -6.45 2.39
CA ASN A 113 -10.40 -6.47 3.83
C ASN A 113 -9.96 -7.88 4.24
N ALA A 114 -8.66 -8.13 4.18
CA ALA A 114 -8.09 -9.45 4.40
C ALA A 114 -6.69 -9.38 5.00
N ASP A 115 -6.29 -10.47 5.66
CA ASP A 115 -4.88 -10.75 5.93
C ASP A 115 -4.19 -11.12 4.62
N SER A 116 -3.16 -10.37 4.27
CA SER A 116 -2.44 -10.54 3.01
C SER A 116 -1.74 -11.88 2.90
N ALA A 117 -1.28 -12.47 4.02
CA ALA A 117 -0.65 -13.78 3.99
C ALA A 117 -1.62 -14.87 3.52
N ASN A 118 -2.90 -14.76 3.88
CA ASN A 118 -3.95 -15.67 3.42
C ASN A 118 -4.39 -15.33 1.98
N ALA A 119 -4.52 -14.05 1.66
CA ALA A 119 -4.99 -13.62 0.34
C ALA A 119 -4.00 -13.94 -0.78
N ILE A 120 -2.69 -13.96 -0.52
CA ILE A 120 -1.64 -14.38 -1.46
C ILE A 120 -1.91 -15.75 -2.07
N GLU A 121 -2.50 -16.68 -1.30
CA GLU A 121 -2.82 -18.03 -1.78
C GLU A 121 -3.75 -18.03 -2.99
N LEU A 122 -4.68 -17.10 -3.04
CA LEU A 122 -5.69 -16.98 -4.08
C LEU A 122 -5.22 -16.13 -5.27
N HIS A 123 -4.08 -15.44 -5.15
CA HIS A 123 -3.62 -14.46 -6.13
C HIS A 123 -2.17 -14.70 -6.59
N GLN A 124 -1.75 -15.96 -6.59
CA GLN A 124 -0.39 -16.38 -7.01
C GLN A 124 -0.08 -16.11 -8.49
N ASP A 125 -1.10 -15.87 -9.30
CA ASP A 125 -1.00 -15.51 -10.73
C ASP A 125 -0.56 -14.05 -10.96
N SER A 126 -0.41 -13.27 -9.88
CA SER A 126 0.05 -11.87 -9.97
C SER A 126 1.48 -11.77 -10.55
N ASP A 127 1.70 -10.78 -11.40
CA ASP A 127 3.01 -10.52 -12.00
C ASP A 127 3.99 -9.93 -10.98
N ILE A 128 3.45 -9.14 -10.04
CA ILE A 128 4.22 -8.44 -9.01
C ILE A 128 3.52 -8.59 -7.66
N PHE A 129 4.25 -9.00 -6.66
CA PHE A 129 3.91 -8.79 -5.26
C PHE A 129 4.56 -7.50 -4.76
N TYR A 130 3.75 -6.54 -4.36
CA TYR A 130 4.21 -5.27 -3.80
C TYR A 130 4.07 -5.27 -2.29
N PHE A 131 5.10 -4.75 -1.59
CA PHE A 131 5.16 -4.77 -0.15
C PHE A 131 5.81 -3.49 0.42
N ASP A 132 5.04 -2.67 1.14
CA ASP A 132 5.49 -1.46 1.84
C ASP A 132 5.11 -1.50 3.32
N PRO A 133 5.70 -2.41 4.12
CA PRO A 133 5.34 -2.57 5.52
C PRO A 133 5.65 -1.32 6.32
N MET A 134 4.82 -1.01 7.30
CA MET A 134 5.09 0.07 8.24
C MET A 134 6.27 -0.31 9.14
N PHE A 135 7.38 0.44 9.04
CA PHE A 135 8.57 0.20 9.83
C PHE A 135 8.43 0.70 11.26
N LYS A 136 8.88 -0.11 12.24
CA LYS A 136 9.00 0.32 13.62
C LYS A 136 9.93 1.54 13.70
N LYS A 137 9.57 2.53 14.52
CA LYS A 137 10.41 3.72 14.75
C LYS A 137 11.74 3.30 15.36
N THR A 138 12.85 3.72 14.74
CA THR A 138 14.11 3.89 15.49
C THR A 138 14.10 5.28 16.13
N LYS A 139 14.73 5.44 17.30
CA LYS A 139 14.78 6.70 18.07
C LYS A 139 15.26 7.95 17.28
N LYS A 140 15.84 7.75 16.10
CA LYS A 140 16.34 8.79 15.19
C LYS A 140 15.36 9.23 14.10
N ASN A 141 14.21 8.58 13.93
CA ASN A 141 13.30 8.90 12.83
C ASN A 141 12.28 9.95 13.26
N LEU A 142 12.55 11.13 12.78
CA LEU A 142 11.75 12.32 12.69
C LEU A 142 10.24 12.09 12.43
N LYS A 143 9.46 13.07 12.84
CA LYS A 143 8.01 13.20 12.73
C LYS A 143 7.42 12.43 11.53
N ARG A 144 6.70 11.34 11.82
CA ARG A 144 5.78 10.75 10.83
C ARG A 144 4.80 11.82 10.38
N SER A 145 4.31 11.78 9.14
CA SER A 145 3.19 12.62 8.74
C SER A 145 2.02 12.39 9.71
N GLY A 146 1.20 13.41 9.95
CA GLY A 146 0.05 13.28 10.85
C GLY A 146 -0.86 12.10 10.48
N THR A 147 -1.04 11.83 9.19
CA THR A 147 -1.79 10.66 8.69
C THR A 147 -1.19 9.33 9.16
N LEU A 148 0.13 9.12 9.06
CA LEU A 148 0.77 7.88 9.51
C LEU A 148 0.71 7.70 11.03
N GLN A 149 0.70 8.79 11.80
CA GLN A 149 0.49 8.73 13.26
C GLN A 149 -0.93 8.27 13.58
N LYS A 150 -1.93 8.82 12.91
CA LYS A 150 -3.34 8.46 13.06
C LYS A 150 -3.59 6.99 12.66
N ILE A 151 -3.02 6.54 11.55
CA ILE A 151 -3.05 5.11 11.15
C ILE A 151 -2.47 4.24 12.27
N SER A 152 -1.29 4.58 12.82
CA SER A 152 -0.67 3.81 13.90
C SER A 152 -1.56 3.74 15.16
N LYS A 153 -2.28 4.82 15.50
CA LYS A 153 -3.24 4.82 16.61
C LYS A 153 -4.41 3.88 16.35
N ILE A 154 -4.94 3.86 15.11
CA ILE A 154 -6.04 2.97 14.70
C ILE A 154 -5.60 1.50 14.78
N LEU A 155 -4.44 1.15 14.22
CA LEU A 155 -3.92 -0.22 14.29
C LEU A 155 -3.73 -0.70 15.74
N SER A 156 -3.25 0.21 16.63
CA SER A 156 -3.14 -0.07 18.06
C SER A 156 -4.51 -0.25 18.72
N TYR A 157 -5.49 0.56 18.34
CA TYR A 157 -6.88 0.43 18.82
C TYR A 157 -7.50 -0.91 18.43
N GLU A 158 -7.26 -1.37 17.19
CA GLU A 158 -7.71 -2.67 16.70
C GLU A 158 -6.86 -3.84 17.23
N LYS A 159 -5.79 -3.58 17.98
CA LYS A 159 -4.83 -4.57 18.49
C LYS A 159 -4.20 -5.43 17.39
N LEU A 160 -3.99 -4.85 16.22
CA LEU A 160 -3.37 -5.53 15.09
C LEU A 160 -1.86 -5.65 15.32
N GLU A 161 -1.36 -6.87 15.24
CA GLU A 161 0.06 -7.17 15.35
C GLU A 161 0.81 -6.90 14.04
N ASP A 162 2.13 -6.71 14.16
CA ASP A 162 3.01 -6.55 13.00
C ASP A 162 3.30 -7.93 12.37
N THR A 163 2.53 -8.26 11.35
CA THR A 163 2.66 -9.50 10.57
C THR A 163 3.62 -9.40 9.38
N SER A 164 4.36 -8.28 9.25
CA SER A 164 5.19 -7.97 8.08
C SER A 164 6.19 -9.09 7.72
N ARG A 165 6.80 -9.75 8.71
CA ARG A 165 7.73 -10.85 8.45
C ARG A 165 7.01 -12.07 7.90
N HIS A 166 5.86 -12.40 8.45
CA HIS A 166 5.05 -13.54 8.01
C HIS A 166 4.57 -13.33 6.58
N ILE A 167 4.00 -12.15 6.26
CA ILE A 167 3.56 -11.81 4.90
C ILE A 167 4.72 -11.94 3.91
N PHE A 168 5.89 -11.38 4.25
CA PHE A 168 7.04 -11.43 3.35
C PHE A 168 7.56 -12.86 3.15
N SER A 169 7.60 -13.70 4.21
CA SER A 169 7.95 -15.13 4.09
C SER A 169 6.96 -15.86 3.20
N SER A 170 5.66 -15.64 3.40
CA SER A 170 4.61 -16.23 2.53
C SER A 170 4.80 -15.85 1.05
N MET A 171 5.18 -14.59 0.75
CA MET A 171 5.50 -14.19 -0.62
C MET A 171 6.68 -14.98 -1.21
N LEU A 172 7.75 -15.18 -0.42
CA LEU A 172 8.96 -15.89 -0.88
C LEU A 172 8.71 -17.37 -1.15
N GLU A 173 7.76 -17.98 -0.44
CA GLU A 173 7.39 -19.39 -0.59
C GLU A 173 6.56 -19.67 -1.84
N LYS A 174 5.90 -18.63 -2.39
CA LYS A 174 5.02 -18.78 -3.56
C LYS A 174 5.79 -18.76 -4.88
N ASN A 175 5.07 -19.10 -5.93
CA ASN A 175 5.60 -19.04 -7.28
C ASN A 175 5.48 -17.61 -7.84
N PHE A 176 6.24 -16.67 -7.27
CA PHE A 176 6.23 -15.28 -7.70
C PHE A 176 7.12 -15.06 -8.94
N LYS A 177 6.73 -14.12 -9.79
CA LYS A 177 7.60 -13.62 -10.87
C LYS A 177 8.53 -12.52 -10.34
N LYS A 178 7.96 -11.61 -9.54
CA LYS A 178 8.68 -10.46 -9.00
C LYS A 178 8.09 -10.01 -7.67
N ILE A 179 8.95 -9.76 -6.66
CA ILE A 179 8.55 -9.08 -5.44
C ILE A 179 9.25 -7.72 -5.41
N ILE A 180 8.51 -6.66 -5.10
CA ILE A 180 9.00 -5.29 -4.92
C ILE A 180 8.77 -4.90 -3.47
N VAL A 181 9.85 -4.66 -2.72
CA VAL A 181 9.77 -4.23 -1.33
C VAL A 181 10.24 -2.79 -1.20
N LYS A 182 9.35 -1.90 -0.78
CA LYS A 182 9.70 -0.51 -0.52
C LYS A 182 10.36 -0.37 0.86
N ARG A 183 11.48 0.33 0.91
CA ARG A 183 12.29 0.49 2.12
C ARG A 183 12.79 1.91 2.30
N PRO A 184 12.97 2.40 3.54
CA PRO A 184 13.81 3.57 3.78
C PRO A 184 15.23 3.31 3.25
N ILE A 185 15.86 4.34 2.67
CA ILE A 185 17.15 4.19 1.97
C ILE A 185 18.24 3.51 2.83
N ASN A 186 18.30 3.83 4.12
CA ASN A 186 19.33 3.33 5.05
C ASN A 186 18.87 2.14 5.90
N SER A 187 17.70 1.54 5.63
CA SER A 187 17.23 0.39 6.40
C SER A 187 17.91 -0.90 5.95
N LYS A 188 18.00 -1.89 6.85
CA LYS A 188 18.45 -3.23 6.47
C LYS A 188 17.42 -3.88 5.54
N PRO A 189 17.82 -4.66 4.54
CA PRO A 189 16.89 -5.43 3.73
C PRO A 189 16.13 -6.45 4.57
N LEU A 190 14.96 -6.90 4.08
CA LEU A 190 14.18 -7.95 4.75
C LEU A 190 14.81 -9.33 4.53
N HIS A 191 15.46 -9.54 3.39
CA HIS A 191 16.13 -10.79 3.03
C HIS A 191 17.41 -10.49 2.25
N ASN A 192 18.44 -11.34 2.42
CA ASN A 192 19.77 -11.10 1.83
C ASN A 192 19.83 -11.39 0.31
N LYS A 193 18.93 -12.22 -0.21
CA LYS A 193 18.93 -12.59 -1.65
C LYS A 193 18.21 -11.55 -2.52
N ILE A 194 18.64 -10.29 -2.44
CA ILE A 194 18.14 -9.22 -3.31
C ILE A 194 18.81 -9.37 -4.68
N ASN A 195 18.02 -9.36 -5.77
CA ASN A 195 18.57 -9.37 -7.12
C ASN A 195 19.16 -7.99 -7.48
N TYR A 196 18.43 -6.90 -7.20
CA TYR A 196 18.91 -5.53 -7.38
C TYR A 196 18.10 -4.53 -6.58
N GLN A 197 18.59 -3.30 -6.50
CA GLN A 197 17.94 -2.20 -5.79
C GLN A 197 17.73 -1.01 -6.71
N ILE A 198 16.59 -0.34 -6.57
CA ILE A 198 16.31 0.94 -7.22
C ILE A 198 16.25 2.00 -6.14
N LYS A 199 17.26 2.87 -6.12
CA LYS A 199 17.47 3.83 -5.05
C LYS A 199 16.96 5.21 -5.44
N GLY A 200 16.16 5.82 -4.54
CA GLY A 200 15.79 7.21 -4.55
C GLY A 200 16.53 7.99 -3.47
N LYS A 201 16.09 9.23 -3.20
CA LYS A 201 16.70 10.09 -2.18
C LYS A 201 16.39 9.61 -0.74
N ALA A 202 15.14 9.24 -0.46
CA ALA A 202 14.66 8.88 0.88
C ALA A 202 14.27 7.41 1.00
N ILE A 203 13.88 6.79 -0.11
CA ILE A 203 13.43 5.41 -0.18
C ILE A 203 14.20 4.67 -1.26
N ARG A 204 14.16 3.33 -1.18
CA ARG A 204 14.57 2.43 -2.24
C ARG A 204 13.54 1.32 -2.42
N PHE A 205 13.60 0.65 -3.55
CA PHE A 205 12.92 -0.62 -3.78
C PHE A 205 13.96 -1.74 -3.83
N ASP A 206 13.78 -2.75 -2.96
CA ASP A 206 14.52 -4.00 -3.01
C ASP A 206 13.73 -4.96 -3.90
N ILE A 207 14.36 -5.48 -4.95
CA ILE A 207 13.73 -6.30 -5.97
C ILE A 207 14.20 -7.74 -5.85
N TYR A 208 13.23 -8.66 -5.78
CA TYR A 208 13.42 -10.09 -5.79
C TYR A 208 12.76 -10.68 -7.02
N ILE A 209 13.48 -11.51 -7.76
CA ILE A 209 13.02 -12.21 -8.96
C ILE A 209 13.26 -13.69 -8.72
N LYS A 210 12.25 -14.52 -8.93
CA LYS A 210 12.44 -15.96 -8.89
C LYS A 210 13.22 -16.39 -10.13
N SER A 211 14.36 -17.01 -9.93
CA SER A 211 15.09 -17.64 -11.03
C SER A 211 14.22 -18.74 -11.63
N ILE A 212 13.96 -18.66 -12.91
CA ILE A 212 13.36 -19.78 -13.63
C ILE A 212 14.43 -20.86 -13.59
N SER A 213 14.22 -21.92 -12.82
CA SER A 213 15.04 -23.13 -12.95
C SER A 213 14.74 -23.69 -14.34
N LEU A 214 15.71 -23.55 -15.25
CA LEU A 214 15.70 -24.21 -16.55
C LEU A 214 15.81 -25.72 -16.36
#